data_c1282317036e0279d66c18fe8aa8ce2c
#
_entry.id   c1282317036e0279d66c18fe8aa8ce2c
#
_cell.length_a   1.000
_cell.length_b   1.000
_cell.length_c   1.000
_cell.angle_alpha   90.00
_cell.angle_beta   90.00
_cell.angle_gamma   90.00
#
_symmetry.space_group_name_H-M   'P 1'
#
loop_
_entity.id
_entity.type
_entity.pdbx_description
1 polymer ?
#
loop_
_entity_poly.entity_id
_entity_poly.type
_entity_poly.pdbx_seq_one_letter_code
_entity_poly.pdbx_strand_id
1 'polypeptide(L)'
;MSELALTVMRLGFLLLLWLLVLAVVLVLRRDLKAPRDARPLVPVTARAPGRTTHPGTAGKAAKPRRPKRRGPGSLVVVEGALTGTVIPLGTAPVTLGRAPDSTLVLDDDYASNNHARLSLIEGRWLVQDLGSTNGTWVGRTRLTGPTELLLGQQVRVGRTTLELRK
;
A
#
# COMPACT_ATOMS: atom_id res chain seq x y z
N MET A 1 -15.00 -56.13 -8.87
CA MET A 1 -14.43 -55.23 -7.84
C MET A 1 -15.51 -55.05 -6.79
N SER A 2 -15.19 -55.24 -5.51
CA SER A 2 -16.20 -55.16 -4.45
C SER A 2 -16.69 -53.74 -4.30
N GLU A 3 -18.01 -53.53 -4.11
CA GLU A 3 -18.67 -52.25 -3.85
C GLU A 3 -17.91 -51.45 -2.77
N LEU A 4 -17.38 -52.18 -1.79
CA LEU A 4 -16.61 -51.62 -0.67
C LEU A 4 -15.29 -50.97 -1.15
N ALA A 5 -14.59 -51.59 -2.12
CA ALA A 5 -13.35 -51.04 -2.68
C ALA A 5 -13.60 -49.72 -3.45
N LEU A 6 -14.69 -49.67 -4.22
CA LEU A 6 -15.10 -48.47 -4.94
C LEU A 6 -15.48 -47.31 -3.98
N THR A 7 -16.16 -47.64 -2.89
CA THR A 7 -16.56 -46.65 -1.88
C THR A 7 -15.35 -46.07 -1.15
N VAL A 8 -14.38 -46.93 -0.75
CA VAL A 8 -13.13 -46.48 -0.11
C VAL A 8 -12.30 -45.60 -1.03
N MET A 9 -12.18 -45.96 -2.31
CA MET A 9 -11.46 -45.17 -3.31
C MET A 9 -12.11 -43.79 -3.53
N ARG A 10 -13.44 -43.75 -3.55
CA ARG A 10 -14.21 -42.50 -3.71
C ARG A 10 -14.04 -41.57 -2.50
N LEU A 11 -14.11 -42.11 -1.27
CA LEU A 11 -13.89 -41.38 -0.04
C LEU A 11 -12.45 -40.85 0.07
N GLY A 12 -11.46 -41.67 -0.28
CA GLY A 12 -10.05 -41.32 -0.31
C GLY A 12 -9.78 -40.17 -1.28
N PHE A 13 -10.36 -40.21 -2.48
CA PHE A 13 -10.24 -39.14 -3.46
C PHE A 13 -10.87 -37.82 -2.97
N LEU A 14 -12.09 -37.86 -2.39
CA LEU A 14 -12.77 -36.70 -1.83
C LEU A 14 -11.95 -36.07 -0.69
N LEU A 15 -11.39 -36.89 0.18
CA LEU A 15 -10.55 -36.41 1.30
C LEU A 15 -9.30 -35.70 0.77
N LEU A 16 -8.63 -36.27 -0.22
CA LEU A 16 -7.45 -35.69 -0.85
C LEU A 16 -7.79 -34.36 -1.55
N LEU A 17 -8.92 -34.30 -2.25
CA LEU A 17 -9.42 -33.08 -2.88
C LEU A 17 -9.67 -31.98 -1.85
N TRP A 18 -10.33 -32.31 -0.74
CA TRP A 18 -10.59 -31.37 0.35
C TRP A 18 -9.33 -30.87 1.03
N LEU A 19 -8.33 -31.75 1.23
CA LEU A 19 -7.02 -31.35 1.74
C LEU A 19 -6.29 -30.40 0.79
N LEU A 20 -6.37 -30.64 -0.51
CA LEU A 20 -5.80 -29.76 -1.53
C LEU A 20 -6.47 -28.37 -1.49
N VAL A 21 -7.80 -28.35 -1.48
CA VAL A 21 -8.55 -27.07 -1.39
C VAL A 21 -8.21 -26.32 -0.11
N LEU A 22 -8.14 -27.02 1.02
CA LEU A 22 -7.75 -26.42 2.29
C LEU A 22 -6.33 -25.84 2.24
N ALA A 23 -5.37 -26.57 1.66
CA ALA A 23 -3.99 -26.12 1.49
C ALA A 23 -3.93 -24.84 0.63
N VAL A 24 -4.63 -24.80 -0.50
CA VAL A 24 -4.71 -23.63 -1.37
C VAL A 24 -5.32 -22.44 -0.63
N VAL A 25 -6.42 -22.64 0.10
CA VAL A 25 -7.06 -21.59 0.88
C VAL A 25 -6.15 -21.07 1.99
N LEU A 26 -5.39 -21.95 2.67
CA LEU A 26 -4.44 -21.52 3.70
C LEU A 26 -3.26 -20.74 3.12
N VAL A 27 -2.73 -21.15 1.97
CA VAL A 27 -1.66 -20.42 1.26
C VAL A 27 -2.18 -19.04 0.84
N LEU A 28 -3.37 -18.97 0.23
CA LEU A 28 -3.98 -17.69 -0.17
C LEU A 28 -4.22 -16.78 1.04
N ARG A 29 -4.74 -17.31 2.15
CA ARG A 29 -4.95 -16.54 3.38
C ARG A 29 -3.63 -16.07 4.01
N ARG A 30 -2.55 -16.83 3.87
CA ARG A 30 -1.22 -16.47 4.37
C ARG A 30 -0.62 -15.35 3.53
N ASP A 31 -0.78 -15.40 2.20
CA ASP A 31 -0.33 -14.35 1.28
C ASP A 31 -1.11 -13.03 1.46
N LEU A 32 -2.41 -13.13 1.74
CA LEU A 32 -3.26 -11.95 2.02
C LEU A 32 -3.03 -11.36 3.42
N LYS A 33 -2.52 -12.13 4.38
CA LYS A 33 -2.26 -11.69 5.76
C LYS A 33 -0.80 -11.36 6.05
N ALA A 34 0.13 -11.71 5.16
CA ALA A 34 1.51 -11.29 5.33
C ALA A 34 1.57 -9.77 5.17
N PRO A 35 1.86 -8.99 6.21
CA PRO A 35 2.38 -7.66 6.00
C PRO A 35 3.63 -7.89 5.16
N ARG A 36 3.72 -7.28 3.99
CA ARG A 36 4.99 -7.23 3.26
C ARG A 36 5.91 -6.41 4.14
N ASP A 37 6.57 -7.10 5.05
CA ASP A 37 7.63 -6.55 5.87
C ASP A 37 8.61 -5.90 4.91
N ALA A 38 8.65 -4.58 4.98
CA ALA A 38 9.72 -3.81 4.42
C ALA A 38 11.01 -4.44 4.95
N ARG A 39 11.77 -5.07 4.06
CA ARG A 39 13.14 -5.51 4.37
C ARG A 39 13.82 -4.31 5.04
N PRO A 40 14.29 -4.42 6.26
CA PRO A 40 15.13 -3.39 6.82
C PRO A 40 16.37 -3.31 5.95
N LEU A 41 16.57 -2.18 5.30
CA LEU A 41 17.84 -1.84 4.67
C LEU A 41 18.88 -1.86 5.77
N VAL A 42 19.70 -2.91 5.77
CA VAL A 42 20.85 -3.03 6.65
C VAL A 42 21.76 -1.84 6.33
N PRO A 43 22.09 -0.96 7.28
CA PRO A 43 23.05 0.09 7.02
C PRO A 43 24.41 -0.57 6.81
N VAL A 44 24.93 -0.45 5.59
CA VAL A 44 26.32 -0.79 5.29
C VAL A 44 27.17 0.21 6.07
N THR A 45 27.69 -0.22 7.21
CA THR A 45 28.72 0.49 7.93
C THR A 45 30.01 0.43 7.10
N ALA A 46 30.20 1.43 6.26
CA ALA A 46 31.49 1.68 5.66
C ALA A 46 32.46 2.14 6.77
N ARG A 47 33.38 1.27 7.07
CA ARG A 47 34.52 1.46 7.99
C ARG A 47 35.46 2.48 7.38
N ALA A 48 35.61 3.63 8.03
CA ALA A 48 36.62 4.61 7.70
C ALA A 48 38.02 4.15 8.19
N PRO A 49 39.06 4.54 7.48
CA PRO A 49 40.27 4.93 8.15
C PRO A 49 40.81 6.29 7.65
N GLY A 50 41.35 7.06 8.54
CA GLY A 50 42.32 8.11 8.15
C GLY A 50 41.93 9.52 8.54
N ARG A 51 42.41 9.88 9.69
CA ARG A 51 42.54 11.20 10.28
C ARG A 51 43.57 12.00 9.46
N THR A 52 43.22 13.16 8.93
CA THR A 52 44.16 14.26 8.72
C THR A 52 43.48 15.59 9.02
N THR A 53 44.07 16.27 9.95
CA THR A 53 43.76 17.63 10.43
C THR A 53 44.23 18.66 9.42
N HIS A 54 43.38 19.62 9.05
CA HIS A 54 43.78 20.98 8.67
C HIS A 54 42.75 22.02 9.13
N PRO A 55 43.18 23.11 9.74
CA PRO A 55 42.27 24.19 10.15
C PRO A 55 42.16 25.24 9.05
N GLY A 56 40.95 25.75 8.82
CA GLY A 56 40.84 26.95 8.01
C GLY A 56 39.44 27.23 7.47
N THR A 57 38.94 28.35 7.93
CA THR A 57 37.87 29.21 7.36
C THR A 57 36.42 28.82 7.56
N ALA A 58 35.80 29.62 8.43
CA ALA A 58 34.37 29.70 8.70
C ALA A 58 33.56 30.09 7.46
N GLY A 59 33.06 29.07 6.75
CA GLY A 59 31.96 29.23 5.83
C GLY A 59 30.67 28.89 6.56
N LYS A 60 29.71 29.81 6.63
CA LYS A 60 28.37 29.56 7.20
C LYS A 60 27.76 28.33 6.53
N ALA A 61 27.86 27.19 7.23
CA ALA A 61 27.21 25.97 6.81
C ALA A 61 25.70 26.22 6.76
N ALA A 62 25.13 26.21 5.56
CA ALA A 62 23.69 26.16 5.39
C ALA A 62 23.18 24.92 6.10
N LYS A 63 22.42 25.12 7.19
CA LYS A 63 21.75 24.04 7.91
C LYS A 63 20.99 23.19 6.88
N PRO A 64 21.17 21.86 6.87
CA PRO A 64 20.34 20.99 6.02
C PRO A 64 18.88 21.30 6.36
N ARG A 65 18.13 21.75 5.38
CA ARG A 65 16.69 21.98 5.51
C ARG A 65 16.10 20.61 5.86
N ARG A 66 15.82 20.38 7.14
CA ARG A 66 14.98 19.26 7.57
C ARG A 66 13.73 19.29 6.68
N PRO A 67 13.37 18.19 6.01
CA PRO A 67 12.12 18.15 5.27
C PRO A 67 11.03 18.56 6.27
N LYS A 68 10.27 19.59 5.94
CA LYS A 68 9.15 20.06 6.78
C LYS A 68 8.28 18.82 7.01
N ARG A 69 8.17 18.38 8.27
CA ARG A 69 7.20 17.36 8.67
C ARG A 69 5.87 17.84 8.12
N ARG A 70 5.38 17.19 7.06
CA ARG A 70 4.07 17.49 6.52
C ARG A 70 3.09 16.98 7.56
N GLY A 71 2.51 17.88 8.33
CA GLY A 71 1.50 17.60 9.32
C GLY A 71 0.23 17.01 8.69
N PRO A 72 -0.76 16.62 9.51
CA PRO A 72 -2.01 16.05 9.02
C PRO A 72 -2.59 16.90 7.89
N GLY A 73 -2.86 16.25 6.78
CA GLY A 73 -3.52 16.80 5.60
C GLY A 73 -4.93 16.27 5.50
N SER A 74 -5.58 16.55 4.41
CA SER A 74 -6.86 15.96 4.05
C SER A 74 -6.79 15.38 2.64
N LEU A 75 -7.53 14.31 2.40
CA LEU A 75 -7.75 13.76 1.08
C LEU A 75 -9.14 14.18 0.63
N VAL A 76 -9.24 14.88 -0.49
CA VAL A 76 -10.50 15.40 -1.00
C VAL A 76 -10.85 14.70 -2.29
N VAL A 77 -12.07 14.17 -2.39
CA VAL A 77 -12.58 13.61 -3.64
C VAL A 77 -12.93 14.76 -4.58
N VAL A 78 -12.22 14.85 -5.71
CA VAL A 78 -12.40 15.91 -6.70
C VAL A 78 -13.22 15.46 -7.91
N GLU A 79 -13.31 14.13 -8.13
CA GLU A 79 -14.08 13.56 -9.24
C GLU A 79 -14.63 12.18 -8.83
N GLY A 80 -15.83 11.85 -9.30
CA GLY A 80 -16.55 10.59 -9.00
C GLY A 80 -17.82 10.81 -8.20
N ALA A 81 -18.49 9.71 -7.81
CA ALA A 81 -19.78 9.74 -7.09
C ALA A 81 -19.73 10.47 -5.75
N LEU A 82 -18.56 10.46 -5.11
CA LEU A 82 -18.32 11.04 -3.77
C LEU A 82 -17.65 12.44 -3.84
N THR A 83 -17.72 13.13 -4.95
CA THR A 83 -17.09 14.46 -5.13
C THR A 83 -17.45 15.42 -4.01
N GLY A 84 -16.44 16.08 -3.44
CA GLY A 84 -16.58 16.99 -2.31
C GLY A 84 -16.37 16.33 -0.94
N THR A 85 -16.30 15.00 -0.87
CA THR A 85 -16.00 14.30 0.39
C THR A 85 -14.57 14.62 0.83
N VAL A 86 -14.41 14.96 2.10
CA VAL A 86 -13.12 15.26 2.72
C VAL A 86 -12.80 14.22 3.78
N ILE A 87 -11.66 13.55 3.64
CA ILE A 87 -11.16 12.56 4.60
C ILE A 87 -9.98 13.21 5.34
N PRO A 88 -10.11 13.45 6.66
CA PRO A 88 -8.98 13.93 7.45
C PRO A 88 -7.91 12.84 7.54
N LEU A 89 -6.69 13.20 7.23
CA LEU A 89 -5.54 12.29 7.28
C LEU A 89 -4.83 12.43 8.63
N GLY A 90 -4.83 11.35 9.40
CA GLY A 90 -4.12 11.22 10.68
C GLY A 90 -2.80 10.46 10.52
N THR A 91 -2.46 9.66 11.53
CA THR A 91 -1.29 8.77 11.48
C THR A 91 -1.65 7.36 11.01
N ALA A 92 -2.93 7.00 11.07
CA ALA A 92 -3.43 5.71 10.63
C ALA A 92 -3.47 5.64 9.10
N PRO A 93 -3.21 4.46 8.51
CA PRO A 93 -3.37 4.24 7.08
C PRO A 93 -4.83 4.43 6.65
N VAL A 94 -5.02 5.01 5.46
CA VAL A 94 -6.33 5.18 4.82
C VAL A 94 -6.44 4.19 3.68
N THR A 95 -7.45 3.32 3.74
CA THR A 95 -7.76 2.33 2.69
C THR A 95 -8.86 2.86 1.77
N LEU A 96 -8.67 2.65 0.46
CA LEU A 96 -9.57 3.07 -0.60
C LEU A 96 -10.05 1.83 -1.36
N GLY A 97 -11.36 1.65 -1.51
CA GLY A 97 -11.90 0.50 -2.22
C GLY A 97 -13.40 0.37 -2.06
N ARG A 98 -14.00 -0.62 -2.72
CA ARG A 98 -15.44 -0.89 -2.62
C ARG A 98 -15.84 -1.68 -1.37
N ALA A 99 -14.89 -2.31 -0.70
CA ALA A 99 -15.18 -3.09 0.49
C ALA A 99 -15.73 -2.19 1.62
N PRO A 100 -16.74 -2.65 2.36
CA PRO A 100 -17.38 -1.85 3.41
C PRO A 100 -16.46 -1.55 4.60
N ASP A 101 -15.37 -2.27 4.74
CA ASP A 101 -14.31 -2.06 5.73
C ASP A 101 -13.23 -1.07 5.26
N SER A 102 -13.34 -0.53 4.04
CA SER A 102 -12.45 0.53 3.57
C SER A 102 -12.70 1.83 4.32
N THR A 103 -11.63 2.60 4.60
CA THR A 103 -11.74 3.93 5.21
C THR A 103 -12.55 4.89 4.33
N LEU A 104 -12.37 4.82 3.01
CA LEU A 104 -13.24 5.42 2.02
C LEU A 104 -13.83 4.33 1.15
N VAL A 105 -15.11 4.07 1.34
CA VAL A 105 -15.88 3.14 0.50
C VAL A 105 -16.23 3.85 -0.80
N LEU A 106 -15.69 3.35 -1.91
CA LEU A 106 -15.91 3.92 -3.24
C LEU A 106 -17.13 3.27 -3.88
N ASP A 107 -18.08 4.09 -4.30
CA ASP A 107 -19.20 3.67 -5.15
C ASP A 107 -18.77 3.79 -6.63
N ASP A 108 -17.92 2.83 -7.04
CA ASP A 108 -17.27 2.84 -8.35
C ASP A 108 -16.96 1.41 -8.80
N ASP A 109 -17.61 0.97 -9.87
CA ASP A 109 -17.45 -0.37 -10.45
C ASP A 109 -16.03 -0.65 -10.98
N TYR A 110 -15.25 0.40 -11.23
CA TYR A 110 -13.85 0.32 -11.66
C TYR A 110 -12.88 0.26 -10.48
N ALA A 111 -13.37 0.43 -9.27
CA ALA A 111 -12.58 0.24 -8.08
C ALA A 111 -12.65 -1.22 -7.60
N SER A 112 -11.53 -1.79 -7.19
CA SER A 112 -11.47 -3.11 -6.52
C SER A 112 -11.92 -2.99 -5.07
N ASN A 113 -12.28 -4.12 -4.43
CA ASN A 113 -12.67 -4.14 -3.02
C ASN A 113 -11.58 -3.51 -2.15
N ASN A 114 -10.34 -3.95 -2.28
CA ASN A 114 -9.15 -3.34 -1.68
C ASN A 114 -8.31 -2.78 -2.83
N HIS A 115 -8.48 -1.50 -3.15
CA HIS A 115 -7.87 -0.93 -4.35
C HIS A 115 -6.51 -0.29 -4.06
N ALA A 116 -6.48 0.64 -3.13
CA ALA A 116 -5.26 1.38 -2.79
C ALA A 116 -5.20 1.69 -1.29
N ARG A 117 -4.00 2.04 -0.83
CA ARG A 117 -3.75 2.47 0.55
C ARG A 117 -2.86 3.70 0.56
N LEU A 118 -3.23 4.67 1.39
CA LEU A 118 -2.34 5.76 1.78
C LEU A 118 -1.77 5.49 3.16
N SER A 119 -0.47 5.73 3.33
CA SER A 119 0.22 5.55 4.60
C SER A 119 1.17 6.72 4.85
N LEU A 120 1.26 7.16 6.11
CA LEU A 120 2.23 8.17 6.52
C LEU A 120 3.52 7.50 6.96
N ILE A 121 4.59 7.62 6.17
CA ILE A 121 5.90 7.03 6.45
C ILE A 121 6.93 8.15 6.49
N GLU A 122 7.64 8.29 7.61
CA GLU A 122 8.64 9.34 7.83
C GLU A 122 8.14 10.77 7.54
N GLY A 123 6.84 11.02 7.82
CA GLY A 123 6.22 12.33 7.58
C GLY A 123 5.87 12.61 6.12
N ARG A 124 5.90 11.60 5.25
CA ARG A 124 5.53 11.65 3.84
C ARG A 124 4.32 10.75 3.59
N TRP A 125 3.37 11.23 2.80
CA TRP A 125 2.25 10.41 2.37
C TRP A 125 2.66 9.55 1.19
N LEU A 126 2.55 8.24 1.35
CA LEU A 126 2.77 7.27 0.28
C LEU A 126 1.45 6.62 -0.10
N VAL A 127 1.18 6.56 -1.40
CA VAL A 127 0.09 5.80 -1.97
C VAL A 127 0.63 4.52 -2.58
N GLN A 128 -0.07 3.42 -2.34
CA GLN A 128 0.27 2.09 -2.84
C GLN A 128 -0.96 1.44 -3.45
N ASP A 129 -0.80 0.86 -4.64
CA ASP A 129 -1.80 -0.04 -5.24
C ASP A 129 -1.77 -1.39 -4.53
N LEU A 130 -2.92 -1.95 -4.18
CA LEU A 130 -3.05 -3.23 -3.48
C LEU A 130 -3.33 -4.41 -4.43
N GLY A 131 -2.86 -4.32 -5.67
CA GLY A 131 -3.13 -5.33 -6.70
C GLY A 131 -4.50 -5.14 -7.32
N SER A 132 -4.90 -3.89 -7.54
CA SER A 132 -6.19 -3.58 -8.13
C SER A 132 -6.29 -4.02 -9.61
N THR A 133 -7.49 -4.31 -10.06
CA THR A 133 -7.76 -4.74 -11.44
C THR A 133 -7.39 -3.66 -12.46
N ASN A 134 -7.77 -2.41 -12.19
CA ASN A 134 -7.60 -1.30 -13.13
C ASN A 134 -6.37 -0.43 -12.85
N GLY A 135 -5.70 -0.66 -11.70
CA GLY A 135 -4.52 0.08 -11.28
C GLY A 135 -4.84 1.44 -10.66
N THR A 136 -3.91 1.90 -9.83
CA THR A 136 -3.91 3.24 -9.22
C THR A 136 -2.98 4.14 -10.01
N TRP A 137 -3.34 5.42 -10.16
CA TRP A 137 -2.59 6.39 -10.96
C TRP A 137 -2.33 7.65 -10.16
N VAL A 138 -1.11 8.19 -10.27
CA VAL A 138 -0.77 9.53 -9.76
C VAL A 138 -0.47 10.41 -10.97
N GLY A 139 -1.33 11.39 -11.18
CA GLY A 139 -1.34 12.16 -12.43
C GLY A 139 -1.56 11.24 -13.64
N ARG A 140 -0.55 11.11 -14.50
CA ARG A 140 -0.58 10.26 -15.70
C ARG A 140 0.19 8.95 -15.54
N THR A 141 0.80 8.70 -14.40
CA THR A 141 1.67 7.54 -14.17
C THR A 141 0.94 6.48 -13.36
N ARG A 142 0.90 5.25 -13.88
CA ARG A 142 0.38 4.09 -13.15
C ARG A 142 1.38 3.67 -12.07
N LEU A 143 0.90 3.38 -10.89
CA LEU A 143 1.74 2.92 -9.79
C LEU A 143 2.21 1.47 -10.03
N THR A 144 3.49 1.25 -9.83
CA THR A 144 4.12 -0.09 -9.80
C THR A 144 4.64 -0.43 -8.40
N GLY A 145 4.58 0.52 -7.48
CA GLY A 145 5.00 0.38 -6.09
C GLY A 145 4.55 1.59 -5.26
N PRO A 146 4.90 1.61 -3.97
CA PRO A 146 4.61 2.76 -3.10
C PRO A 146 5.24 4.03 -3.65
N THR A 147 4.44 5.07 -3.83
CA THR A 147 4.85 6.34 -4.44
C THR A 147 4.47 7.50 -3.53
N GLU A 148 5.36 8.47 -3.35
CA GLU A 148 5.08 9.67 -2.57
C GLU A 148 4.00 10.51 -3.24
N LEU A 149 2.96 10.88 -2.48
CA LEU A 149 1.90 11.77 -2.90
C LEU A 149 2.17 13.17 -2.33
N LEU A 150 2.36 14.14 -3.20
CA LEU A 150 2.63 15.52 -2.83
C LEU A 150 1.33 16.31 -2.64
N LEU A 151 1.39 17.40 -1.87
CA LEU A 151 0.25 18.34 -1.74
C LEU A 151 -0.16 18.89 -3.11
N GLY A 152 -1.46 18.88 -3.40
CA GLY A 152 -2.03 19.24 -4.68
C GLY A 152 -1.92 18.19 -5.76
N GLN A 153 -1.27 17.04 -5.51
CA GLN A 153 -1.27 15.95 -6.45
C GLN A 153 -2.56 15.14 -6.36
N GLN A 154 -2.97 14.65 -7.52
CA GLN A 154 -4.16 13.84 -7.68
C GLN A 154 -3.79 12.37 -7.80
N VAL A 155 -4.53 11.53 -7.10
CA VAL A 155 -4.52 10.07 -7.23
C VAL A 155 -5.86 9.60 -7.77
N ARG A 156 -5.82 8.79 -8.82
CA ARG A 156 -7.01 8.20 -9.44
C ARG A 156 -7.10 6.72 -9.11
N VAL A 157 -8.27 6.33 -8.62
CA VAL A 157 -8.64 4.97 -8.20
C VAL A 157 -9.93 4.62 -8.93
N GLY A 158 -9.86 3.77 -9.95
CA GLY A 158 -10.99 3.55 -10.86
C GLY A 158 -11.35 4.83 -11.62
N ARG A 159 -12.60 5.30 -11.46
CA ARG A 159 -13.12 6.59 -11.98
C ARG A 159 -13.07 7.70 -10.94
N THR A 160 -12.73 7.39 -9.72
CA THR A 160 -12.67 8.35 -8.61
C THR A 160 -11.29 9.00 -8.56
N THR A 161 -11.25 10.32 -8.55
CA THR A 161 -10.02 11.10 -8.40
C THR A 161 -10.02 11.82 -7.06
N LEU A 162 -8.91 11.69 -6.33
CA LEU A 162 -8.71 12.30 -5.02
C LEU A 162 -7.48 13.19 -5.07
N GLU A 163 -7.47 14.25 -4.27
CA GLU A 163 -6.38 15.23 -4.19
C GLU A 163 -5.90 15.36 -2.74
N LEU A 164 -4.58 15.35 -2.53
CA LEU A 164 -4.00 15.59 -1.22
C LEU A 164 -3.96 17.10 -0.96
N ARG A 165 -4.69 17.55 0.06
CA ARG A 165 -4.74 18.92 0.52
C ARG A 165 -4.18 19.07 1.94
N LYS A 166 -3.88 20.31 2.31
CA LYS A 166 -3.39 20.65 3.65
C LYS A 166 -4.55 20.75 4.63
#